data_ed7647b8bc68f4f4b57f447b716bce46
#
_entry.id   ed7647b8bc68f4f4b57f447b716bce46
#
_cell.length_a   1.000
_cell.length_b   1.000
_cell.length_c   1.000
_cell.angle_alpha   90.00
_cell.angle_beta   90.00
_cell.angle_gamma   90.00
#
_symmetry.space_group_name_H-M   'P 1'
#
loop_
_entity.id
_entity.type
_entity.pdbx_description
1 polymer ?
#
loop_
_entity_poly.entity_id
_entity_poly.type
_entity_poly.pdbx_seq_one_letter_code
_entity_poly.pdbx_strand_id
1 'polypeptide(L)'
;MLTGIELMNELVDELNELKLSTMAATLDDLYHKPGFLEMDRLTLIAELIGPQFQEKVSTTLKNRLTAAHLKGSPEELSECIDSDKREYLPSGITDVLSSMDFIERGYNLCILGESDAGKSYLAKAIGIKACNRYNVGYFHSEELLESMVALKEQDYDKYARKMKKYLKWELIILDDFLLHTITDEREIKILFELLEKRNE
;
A
#
# COMPACT_ATOMS: atom_id res chain seq x y z
N MET A 1 2.87 30.96 -36.99
CA MET A 1 2.69 30.94 -35.50
C MET A 1 1.33 30.42 -35.23
N LEU A 2 1.22 29.37 -34.41
CA LEU A 2 -0.08 28.87 -33.96
C LEU A 2 -0.83 29.96 -33.20
N THR A 3 -2.12 30.01 -33.35
CA THR A 3 -2.97 30.85 -32.49
C THR A 3 -2.96 30.29 -31.06
N GLY A 4 -3.31 31.10 -30.06
CA GLY A 4 -3.32 30.61 -28.67
C GLY A 4 -4.24 29.40 -28.47
N ILE A 5 -5.35 29.31 -29.21
CA ILE A 5 -6.30 28.18 -29.18
C ILE A 5 -5.67 26.92 -29.84
N GLU A 6 -4.99 27.08 -30.97
CA GLU A 6 -4.33 25.94 -31.64
C GLU A 6 -3.24 25.34 -30.75
N LEU A 7 -2.40 26.19 -30.13
CA LEU A 7 -1.37 25.73 -29.19
C LEU A 7 -1.99 25.03 -27.97
N MET A 8 -3.10 25.55 -27.48
CA MET A 8 -3.82 24.96 -26.34
C MET A 8 -4.31 23.54 -26.65
N ASN A 9 -4.94 23.35 -27.82
CA ASN A 9 -5.44 22.05 -28.26
C ASN A 9 -4.28 21.05 -28.44
N GLU A 10 -3.17 21.48 -29.04
CA GLU A 10 -1.97 20.65 -29.19
C GLU A 10 -1.42 20.19 -27.83
N LEU A 11 -1.31 21.08 -26.84
CA LEU A 11 -0.88 20.74 -25.49
C LEU A 11 -1.82 19.75 -24.78
N VAL A 12 -3.12 19.90 -24.95
CA VAL A 12 -4.11 18.97 -24.37
C VAL A 12 -3.97 17.58 -25.01
N ASP A 13 -3.78 17.51 -26.32
CA ASP A 13 -3.58 16.24 -27.02
C ASP A 13 -2.27 15.56 -26.60
N GLU A 14 -1.15 16.30 -26.51
CA GLU A 14 0.12 15.78 -26.02
C GLU A 14 0.03 15.26 -24.59
N LEU A 15 -0.65 15.99 -23.69
CA LEU A 15 -0.87 15.53 -22.30
C LEU A 15 -1.67 14.23 -22.25
N ASN A 16 -2.69 14.07 -23.11
CA ASN A 16 -3.45 12.85 -23.20
C ASN A 16 -2.63 11.67 -23.74
N GLU A 17 -1.78 11.89 -24.74
CA GLU A 17 -0.84 10.88 -25.24
C GLU A 17 0.15 10.43 -24.16
N LEU A 18 0.61 11.36 -23.31
CA LEU A 18 1.42 11.09 -22.13
C LEU A 18 0.66 10.42 -20.98
N LYS A 19 -0.65 10.18 -21.15
CA LYS A 19 -1.56 9.63 -20.10
C LYS A 19 -1.66 10.51 -18.86
N LEU A 20 -1.63 11.81 -19.05
CA LEU A 20 -1.82 12.85 -18.04
C LEU A 20 -3.20 13.52 -18.20
N SER A 21 -4.24 12.70 -18.28
CA SER A 21 -5.60 13.14 -18.61
C SER A 21 -6.18 14.17 -17.63
N THR A 22 -5.86 14.04 -16.33
CA THR A 22 -6.29 15.03 -15.33
C THR A 22 -5.60 16.36 -15.55
N MET A 23 -4.32 16.37 -15.90
CA MET A 23 -3.61 17.59 -16.25
C MET A 23 -4.14 18.22 -17.54
N ALA A 24 -4.48 17.42 -18.55
CA ALA A 24 -5.11 17.87 -19.79
C ALA A 24 -6.44 18.56 -19.51
N ALA A 25 -7.32 17.92 -18.75
CA ALA A 25 -8.61 18.51 -18.37
C ALA A 25 -8.44 19.78 -17.52
N THR A 26 -7.50 19.78 -16.58
CA THR A 26 -7.20 20.95 -15.75
C THR A 26 -6.68 22.12 -16.58
N LEU A 27 -5.82 21.85 -17.57
CA LEU A 27 -5.31 22.89 -18.47
C LEU A 27 -6.42 23.52 -19.30
N ASP A 28 -7.33 22.70 -19.84
CA ASP A 28 -8.49 23.18 -20.60
C ASP A 28 -9.42 24.05 -19.71
N ASP A 29 -9.72 23.56 -18.51
CA ASP A 29 -10.52 24.32 -17.54
C ASP A 29 -9.89 25.66 -17.15
N LEU A 30 -8.56 25.68 -16.90
CA LEU A 30 -7.84 26.88 -16.54
C LEU A 30 -7.83 27.91 -17.67
N TYR A 31 -7.62 27.47 -18.92
CA TYR A 31 -7.59 28.33 -20.08
C TYR A 31 -8.90 29.13 -20.27
N HIS A 32 -10.03 28.51 -19.93
CA HIS A 32 -11.35 29.12 -20.05
C HIS A 32 -11.75 29.95 -18.80
N LYS A 33 -10.95 29.99 -17.73
CA LYS A 33 -11.23 30.81 -16.56
C LYS A 33 -10.94 32.29 -16.80
N PRO A 34 -11.80 33.19 -16.31
CA PRO A 34 -11.46 34.61 -16.25
C PRO A 34 -10.16 34.86 -15.46
N GLY A 35 -9.28 35.67 -16.01
CA GLY A 35 -7.98 35.98 -15.35
C GLY A 35 -6.85 35.00 -15.64
N PHE A 36 -7.04 34.01 -16.53
CA PHE A 36 -5.98 33.07 -16.91
C PHE A 36 -4.67 33.76 -17.33
N LEU A 37 -4.76 34.82 -18.16
CA LEU A 37 -3.60 35.58 -18.64
C LEU A 37 -2.93 36.43 -17.57
N GLU A 38 -3.63 36.71 -16.48
CA GLU A 38 -3.14 37.49 -15.34
C GLU A 38 -2.60 36.61 -14.22
N MET A 39 -2.74 35.29 -14.35
CA MET A 39 -2.30 34.33 -13.35
C MET A 39 -0.78 34.31 -13.25
N ASP A 40 -0.25 34.31 -12.03
CA ASP A 40 1.17 34.12 -11.80
C ASP A 40 1.63 32.74 -12.30
N ARG A 41 2.82 32.71 -12.90
CA ARG A 41 3.35 31.49 -13.55
C ARG A 41 3.49 30.31 -12.59
N LEU A 42 3.92 30.57 -11.33
CA LEU A 42 4.09 29.49 -10.35
C LEU A 42 2.72 28.97 -9.88
N THR A 43 1.76 29.84 -9.72
CA THR A 43 0.38 29.50 -9.40
C THR A 43 -0.24 28.64 -10.51
N LEU A 44 -0.06 29.03 -11.77
CA LEU A 44 -0.51 28.25 -12.92
C LEU A 44 0.08 26.83 -12.93
N ILE A 45 1.39 26.71 -12.73
CA ILE A 45 2.07 25.42 -12.68
C ILE A 45 1.57 24.59 -11.50
N ALA A 46 1.38 25.17 -10.34
CA ALA A 46 0.88 24.48 -9.16
C ALA A 46 -0.56 23.97 -9.34
N GLU A 47 -1.45 24.78 -9.90
CA GLU A 47 -2.84 24.39 -10.20
C GLU A 47 -2.91 23.30 -11.29
N LEU A 48 -2.00 23.31 -12.24
CA LEU A 48 -1.91 22.33 -13.31
C LEU A 48 -1.40 20.97 -12.81
N ILE A 49 -0.34 20.96 -11.99
CA ILE A 49 0.32 19.73 -11.53
C ILE A 49 -0.43 19.10 -10.35
N GLY A 50 -0.98 19.93 -9.45
CA GLY A 50 -1.57 19.50 -8.19
C GLY A 50 -2.62 18.39 -8.34
N PRO A 51 -3.68 18.56 -9.16
CA PRO A 51 -4.70 17.56 -9.36
C PRO A 51 -4.17 16.24 -9.92
N GLN A 52 -3.28 16.30 -10.90
CA GLN A 52 -2.65 15.10 -11.50
C GLN A 52 -1.79 14.34 -10.48
N PHE A 53 -1.06 15.05 -9.64
CA PHE A 53 -0.29 14.44 -8.56
C PHE A 53 -1.21 13.75 -7.55
N GLN A 54 -2.28 14.40 -7.11
CA GLN A 54 -3.26 13.83 -6.18
C GLN A 54 -3.96 12.60 -6.75
N GLU A 55 -4.34 12.63 -8.03
CA GLU A 55 -4.89 11.46 -8.70
C GLU A 55 -3.91 10.30 -8.69
N LYS A 56 -2.65 10.55 -9.02
CA LYS A 56 -1.60 9.51 -9.04
C LYS A 56 -1.37 8.92 -7.66
N VAL A 57 -1.31 9.74 -6.62
CA VAL A 57 -1.17 9.30 -5.22
C VAL A 57 -2.35 8.43 -4.82
N SER A 58 -3.59 8.90 -5.08
CA SER A 58 -4.82 8.17 -4.78
C SER A 58 -4.88 6.82 -5.52
N THR A 59 -4.57 6.82 -6.81
CA THR A 59 -4.56 5.59 -7.62
C THR A 59 -3.50 4.60 -7.13
N THR A 60 -2.30 5.08 -6.79
CA THR A 60 -1.22 4.25 -6.24
C THR A 60 -1.65 3.62 -4.92
N LEU A 61 -2.24 4.38 -4.01
CA LEU A 61 -2.76 3.88 -2.74
C LEU A 61 -3.86 2.83 -2.95
N LYS A 62 -4.84 3.10 -3.83
CA LYS A 62 -5.89 2.13 -4.16
C LYS A 62 -5.32 0.82 -4.70
N ASN A 63 -4.31 0.89 -5.57
CA ASN A 63 -3.65 -0.28 -6.14
C ASN A 63 -2.89 -1.07 -5.06
N ARG A 64 -2.17 -0.39 -4.15
CA ARG A 64 -1.47 -1.02 -3.03
C ARG A 64 -2.44 -1.69 -2.08
N LEU A 65 -3.53 -1.02 -1.68
CA LEU A 65 -4.58 -1.62 -0.82
C LEU A 65 -5.22 -2.84 -1.47
N THR A 66 -5.46 -2.81 -2.78
CA THR A 66 -5.99 -3.97 -3.51
C THR A 66 -5.00 -5.12 -3.54
N ALA A 67 -3.72 -4.84 -3.82
CA ALA A 67 -2.66 -5.84 -3.84
C ALA A 67 -2.37 -6.44 -2.45
N ALA A 68 -2.59 -5.65 -1.40
CA ALA A 68 -2.44 -6.04 0.00
C ALA A 68 -3.63 -6.84 0.55
N HIS A 69 -4.71 -7.03 -0.21
CA HIS A 69 -5.99 -7.59 0.27
C HIS A 69 -6.65 -6.77 1.40
N LEU A 70 -6.38 -5.45 1.47
CA LEU A 70 -6.89 -4.52 2.48
C LEU A 70 -7.88 -3.49 1.91
N LYS A 71 -8.31 -3.66 0.65
CA LYS A 71 -9.25 -2.72 0.02
C LYS A 71 -10.62 -2.80 0.70
N GLY A 72 -11.12 -1.65 1.16
CA GLY A 72 -12.42 -1.53 1.82
C GLY A 72 -12.40 -1.92 3.31
N SER A 73 -11.24 -2.24 3.85
CA SER A 73 -11.05 -2.44 5.29
C SER A 73 -11.18 -1.10 6.02
N PRO A 74 -12.02 -1.03 7.08
CA PRO A 74 -12.31 0.24 7.77
C PRO A 74 -11.32 0.56 8.90
N GLU A 75 -10.36 -0.32 9.17
CA GLU A 75 -9.45 -0.21 10.32
C GLU A 75 -8.52 0.99 10.18
N GLU A 76 -8.48 1.84 11.20
CA GLU A 76 -7.60 3.00 11.28
C GLU A 76 -6.64 2.91 12.47
N LEU A 77 -5.37 3.18 12.24
CA LEU A 77 -4.36 3.16 13.31
C LEU A 77 -4.59 4.26 14.35
N SER A 78 -5.21 5.36 13.96
CA SER A 78 -5.64 6.44 14.85
C SER A 78 -6.71 6.01 15.88
N GLU A 79 -7.43 4.93 15.62
CA GLU A 79 -8.41 4.36 16.53
C GLU A 79 -7.80 3.31 17.50
N CYS A 80 -6.53 2.95 17.29
CA CYS A 80 -5.80 2.04 18.16
C CYS A 80 -5.24 2.79 19.36
N ILE A 81 -6.14 3.20 20.26
CA ILE A 81 -5.82 3.92 21.50
C ILE A 81 -6.14 3.09 22.73
N ASP A 82 -5.45 3.37 23.82
CA ASP A 82 -5.74 2.75 25.11
C ASP A 82 -7.14 3.15 25.59
N SER A 83 -7.82 2.21 26.24
CA SER A 83 -9.17 2.39 26.78
C SER A 83 -9.36 1.48 27.99
N ASP A 84 -10.48 1.63 28.71
CA ASP A 84 -10.83 0.76 29.84
C ASP A 84 -10.91 -0.74 29.49
N LYS A 85 -11.01 -1.07 28.20
CA LYS A 85 -11.15 -2.44 27.70
C LYS A 85 -9.90 -2.96 26.96
N ARG A 86 -8.95 -2.08 26.63
CA ARG A 86 -7.80 -2.44 25.82
C ARG A 86 -6.62 -1.52 26.13
N GLU A 87 -5.48 -2.14 26.36
CA GLU A 87 -4.20 -1.46 26.55
C GLU A 87 -3.18 -2.00 25.57
N TYR A 88 -2.40 -1.10 24.97
CA TYR A 88 -1.30 -1.45 24.06
C TYR A 88 0.02 -1.31 24.81
N LEU A 89 0.76 -2.41 24.90
CA LEU A 89 2.05 -2.44 25.60
C LEU A 89 3.22 -2.66 24.63
N PRO A 90 4.34 -1.98 24.85
CA PRO A 90 4.58 -0.94 25.87
C PRO A 90 3.77 0.33 25.60
N SER A 91 3.51 1.11 26.65
CA SER A 91 2.75 2.38 26.54
C SER A 91 3.34 3.28 25.45
N GLY A 92 2.47 3.89 24.63
CA GLY A 92 2.87 4.73 23.49
C GLY A 92 3.35 3.95 22.26
N ILE A 93 3.24 2.62 22.22
CA ILE A 93 3.67 1.81 21.07
C ILE A 93 2.93 2.17 19.78
N THR A 94 1.67 2.55 19.87
CA THR A 94 0.86 2.93 18.70
C THR A 94 1.38 4.18 18.02
N ASP A 95 1.90 5.15 18.77
CA ASP A 95 2.56 6.35 18.23
C ASP A 95 3.86 5.97 17.52
N VAL A 96 4.67 5.08 18.13
CA VAL A 96 5.90 4.56 17.52
C VAL A 96 5.59 3.82 16.22
N LEU A 97 4.58 2.95 16.22
CA LEU A 97 4.15 2.23 15.01
C LEU A 97 3.64 3.18 13.93
N SER A 98 3.07 4.32 14.32
CA SER A 98 2.56 5.33 13.38
C SER A 98 3.65 5.98 12.52
N SER A 99 4.91 5.99 12.94
CA SER A 99 6.04 6.48 12.14
C SER A 99 6.39 5.54 10.97
N MET A 100 6.07 4.25 11.08
CA MET A 100 6.47 3.18 10.15
C MET A 100 7.99 2.93 10.10
N ASP A 101 8.79 3.52 10.99
CA ASP A 101 10.26 3.39 11.00
C ASP A 101 10.74 1.94 11.14
N PHE A 102 9.93 1.08 11.78
CA PHE A 102 10.26 -0.34 11.94
C PHE A 102 10.39 -1.05 10.57
N ILE A 103 9.66 -0.61 9.55
CA ILE A 103 9.75 -1.15 8.18
C ILE A 103 11.09 -0.77 7.56
N GLU A 104 11.48 0.51 7.65
CA GLU A 104 12.75 1.00 7.10
C GLU A 104 13.97 0.39 7.79
N ARG A 105 13.84 0.09 9.09
CA ARG A 105 14.88 -0.57 9.88
C ARG A 105 14.91 -2.10 9.73
N GLY A 106 13.96 -2.68 9.00
CA GLY A 106 13.84 -4.12 8.83
C GLY A 106 13.47 -4.87 10.10
N TYR A 107 12.78 -4.23 11.05
CA TYR A 107 12.39 -4.89 12.29
C TYR A 107 11.15 -5.74 12.09
N ASN A 108 11.16 -6.92 12.71
CA ASN A 108 9.99 -7.76 12.80
C ASN A 108 9.10 -7.29 13.95
N LEU A 109 7.79 -7.16 13.69
CA LEU A 109 6.78 -6.82 14.68
C LEU A 109 5.97 -8.07 15.01
N CYS A 110 5.90 -8.42 16.30
CA CYS A 110 5.05 -9.50 16.81
C CYS A 110 3.94 -8.91 17.69
N ILE A 111 2.67 -9.15 17.32
CA ILE A 111 1.50 -8.68 18.05
C ILE A 111 0.93 -9.86 18.83
N LEU A 112 1.01 -9.78 20.16
CA LEU A 112 0.55 -10.82 21.08
C LEU A 112 -0.63 -10.31 21.91
N GLY A 113 -1.53 -11.19 22.27
CA GLY A 113 -2.70 -10.86 23.12
C GLY A 113 -3.74 -11.97 23.08
N GLU A 114 -4.73 -11.86 23.96
CA GLU A 114 -5.85 -12.81 24.06
C GLU A 114 -6.70 -12.84 22.77
N SER A 115 -7.55 -13.86 22.64
CA SER A 115 -8.55 -13.89 21.58
C SER A 115 -9.43 -12.64 21.68
N ASP A 116 -9.86 -12.12 20.53
CA ASP A 116 -10.69 -10.90 20.43
C ASP A 116 -10.10 -9.61 21.02
N ALA A 117 -8.82 -9.61 21.41
CA ALA A 117 -8.11 -8.41 21.87
C ALA A 117 -7.88 -7.36 20.77
N GLY A 118 -8.23 -7.66 19.50
CA GLY A 118 -8.09 -6.74 18.37
C GLY A 118 -6.73 -6.78 17.67
N LYS A 119 -6.00 -7.90 17.79
CA LYS A 119 -4.71 -8.10 17.10
C LYS A 119 -4.82 -7.91 15.59
N SER A 120 -5.78 -8.57 14.95
CA SER A 120 -6.04 -8.46 13.50
C SER A 120 -6.46 -7.06 13.10
N TYR A 121 -7.22 -6.36 13.95
CA TYR A 121 -7.56 -4.95 13.73
C TYR A 121 -6.30 -4.08 13.68
N LEU A 122 -5.44 -4.19 14.67
CA LEU A 122 -4.17 -3.46 14.72
C LEU A 122 -3.27 -3.80 13.54
N ALA A 123 -3.14 -5.09 13.20
CA ALA A 123 -2.34 -5.56 12.08
C ALA A 123 -2.82 -4.98 10.73
N LYS A 124 -4.14 -4.98 10.49
CA LYS A 124 -4.75 -4.37 9.30
C LYS A 124 -4.57 -2.86 9.29
N ALA A 125 -4.79 -2.17 10.40
CA ALA A 125 -4.62 -0.73 10.52
C ALA A 125 -3.16 -0.31 10.20
N ILE A 126 -2.17 -1.04 10.69
CA ILE A 126 -0.76 -0.86 10.33
C ILE A 126 -0.56 -1.07 8.82
N GLY A 127 -1.09 -2.15 8.27
CA GLY A 127 -1.00 -2.47 6.85
C GLY A 127 -1.59 -1.39 5.94
N ILE A 128 -2.78 -0.88 6.29
CA ILE A 128 -3.45 0.21 5.57
C ILE A 128 -2.60 1.48 5.60
N LYS A 129 -2.11 1.86 6.76
CA LYS A 129 -1.24 3.03 6.90
C LYS A 129 0.08 2.87 6.12
N ALA A 130 0.67 1.67 6.17
CA ALA A 130 1.90 1.36 5.42
C ALA A 130 1.69 1.46 3.90
N CYS A 131 0.50 1.14 3.37
CA CYS A 131 0.19 1.24 1.94
C CYS A 131 0.35 2.66 1.35
N ASN A 132 0.40 3.71 2.17
CA ASN A 132 0.70 5.07 1.70
C ASN A 132 2.11 5.17 1.10
N ARG A 133 3.07 4.38 1.60
CA ARG A 133 4.48 4.45 1.18
C ARG A 133 5.02 3.14 0.63
N TYR A 134 4.56 1.99 1.16
CA TYR A 134 5.15 0.67 0.96
C TYR A 134 4.22 -0.27 0.23
N ASN A 135 4.78 -1.30 -0.40
CA ASN A 135 4.01 -2.45 -0.88
C ASN A 135 3.83 -3.41 0.29
N VAL A 136 2.59 -3.76 0.54
CA VAL A 136 2.16 -4.57 1.69
C VAL A 136 1.46 -5.83 1.20
N GLY A 137 1.63 -6.93 1.90
CA GLY A 137 0.81 -8.13 1.77
C GLY A 137 0.21 -8.50 3.12
N TYR A 138 -1.11 -8.68 3.16
CA TYR A 138 -1.82 -9.20 4.33
C TYR A 138 -2.38 -10.58 3.98
N PHE A 139 -2.11 -11.56 4.83
CA PHE A 139 -2.50 -12.95 4.61
C PHE A 139 -2.90 -13.61 5.93
N HIS A 140 -3.87 -14.51 5.87
CA HIS A 140 -4.00 -15.56 6.88
C HIS A 140 -2.89 -16.58 6.64
N SER A 141 -2.12 -16.87 7.67
CA SER A 141 -0.89 -17.67 7.54
C SER A 141 -1.14 -19.07 6.98
N GLU A 142 -2.20 -19.75 7.42
CA GLU A 142 -2.58 -21.08 6.96
C GLU A 142 -2.92 -21.07 5.46
N GLU A 143 -3.83 -20.19 5.03
CA GLU A 143 -4.22 -20.05 3.62
C GLU A 143 -3.03 -19.74 2.70
N LEU A 144 -2.11 -18.89 3.17
CA LEU A 144 -0.90 -18.57 2.43
C LEU A 144 -0.05 -19.81 2.22
N LEU A 145 0.24 -20.57 3.28
CA LEU A 145 1.11 -21.73 3.24
C LEU A 145 0.51 -22.84 2.39
N GLU A 146 -0.76 -23.19 2.60
CA GLU A 146 -1.48 -24.17 1.79
C GLU A 146 -1.45 -23.81 0.28
N SER A 147 -1.77 -22.54 -0.03
CA SER A 147 -1.76 -22.07 -1.41
C SER A 147 -0.39 -22.13 -2.06
N MET A 148 0.68 -21.90 -1.30
CA MET A 148 2.05 -21.95 -1.77
C MET A 148 2.56 -23.39 -1.95
N VAL A 149 2.16 -24.32 -1.07
CA VAL A 149 2.41 -25.76 -1.23
C VAL A 149 1.78 -26.26 -2.52
N ALA A 150 0.46 -26.04 -2.68
CA ALA A 150 -0.26 -26.45 -3.87
C ALA A 150 0.34 -25.88 -5.16
N LEU A 151 0.73 -24.59 -5.12
CA LEU A 151 1.33 -23.94 -6.28
C LEU A 151 2.72 -24.51 -6.61
N LYS A 152 3.53 -24.85 -5.59
CA LYS A 152 4.87 -25.43 -5.76
C LYS A 152 4.81 -26.83 -6.41
N GLU A 153 3.77 -27.60 -6.10
CA GLU A 153 3.53 -28.92 -6.66
C GLU A 153 2.97 -28.88 -8.09
N GLN A 154 2.10 -27.90 -8.37
CA GLN A 154 1.42 -27.82 -9.67
C GLN A 154 2.26 -27.08 -10.73
N ASP A 155 2.93 -25.98 -10.33
CA ASP A 155 3.65 -25.08 -11.25
C ASP A 155 4.77 -24.37 -10.50
N TYR A 156 5.95 -24.93 -10.53
CA TYR A 156 7.12 -24.38 -9.85
C TYR A 156 7.50 -22.97 -10.34
N ASP A 157 7.30 -22.68 -11.64
CA ASP A 157 7.63 -21.35 -12.18
C ASP A 157 6.69 -20.28 -11.66
N LYS A 158 5.42 -20.60 -11.49
CA LYS A 158 4.46 -19.69 -10.83
C LYS A 158 4.79 -19.50 -9.36
N TYR A 159 5.14 -20.60 -8.66
CA TYR A 159 5.60 -20.53 -7.27
C TYR A 159 6.79 -19.59 -7.13
N ALA A 160 7.83 -19.80 -7.93
CA ALA A 160 9.04 -18.97 -7.87
C ALA A 160 8.75 -17.48 -8.16
N ARG A 161 7.88 -17.19 -9.14
CA ARG A 161 7.44 -15.80 -9.42
C ARG A 161 6.65 -15.20 -8.25
N LYS A 162 5.77 -15.98 -7.61
CA LYS A 162 4.97 -15.53 -6.47
C LYS A 162 5.85 -15.29 -5.24
N MET A 163 6.78 -16.21 -4.96
CA MET A 163 7.78 -16.05 -3.89
C MET A 163 8.61 -14.78 -4.14
N LYS A 164 9.16 -14.59 -5.33
CA LYS A 164 9.92 -13.38 -5.68
C LYS A 164 9.10 -12.09 -5.53
N LYS A 165 7.79 -12.14 -5.78
CA LYS A 165 6.90 -11.00 -5.53
C LYS A 165 6.79 -10.70 -4.05
N TYR A 166 6.61 -11.71 -3.20
CA TYR A 166 6.51 -11.55 -1.75
C TYR A 166 7.80 -11.00 -1.12
N LEU A 167 8.96 -11.46 -1.61
CA LEU A 167 10.25 -10.95 -1.16
C LEU A 167 10.51 -9.49 -1.50
N LYS A 168 9.79 -8.93 -2.49
CA LYS A 168 9.91 -7.52 -2.87
C LYS A 168 9.00 -6.58 -2.07
N TRP A 169 8.05 -7.11 -1.32
CA TRP A 169 7.20 -6.29 -0.50
C TRP A 169 7.92 -5.85 0.78
N GLU A 170 7.80 -4.58 1.11
CA GLU A 170 8.46 -4.02 2.30
C GLU A 170 7.83 -4.55 3.59
N LEU A 171 6.51 -4.83 3.59
CA LEU A 171 5.82 -5.40 4.74
C LEU A 171 4.98 -6.62 4.33
N ILE A 172 5.16 -7.73 5.05
CA ILE A 172 4.25 -8.87 5.02
C ILE A 172 3.63 -9.03 6.40
N ILE A 173 2.31 -9.12 6.43
CA ILE A 173 1.52 -9.37 7.63
C ILE A 173 0.98 -10.80 7.53
N LEU A 174 1.33 -11.61 8.51
CA LEU A 174 0.82 -12.96 8.69
C LEU A 174 -0.13 -12.93 9.88
N ASP A 175 -1.42 -12.91 9.61
CA ASP A 175 -2.46 -12.98 10.65
C ASP A 175 -2.74 -14.43 11.02
N ASP A 176 -3.23 -14.63 12.23
CA ASP A 176 -3.46 -15.96 12.81
C ASP A 176 -2.19 -16.84 12.80
N PHE A 177 -1.02 -16.20 12.97
CA PHE A 177 0.28 -16.87 12.87
C PHE A 177 0.45 -17.89 13.99
N LEU A 178 0.65 -19.16 13.59
CA LEU A 178 0.78 -20.29 14.50
C LEU A 178 -0.42 -20.49 15.44
N LEU A 179 -1.63 -20.10 15.01
CA LEU A 179 -2.84 -20.41 15.77
C LEU A 179 -3.02 -21.91 15.96
N HIS A 180 -2.64 -22.70 14.98
CA HIS A 180 -2.54 -24.15 15.03
C HIS A 180 -1.11 -24.61 14.79
N THR A 181 -0.78 -25.80 15.30
CA THR A 181 0.54 -26.41 15.05
C THR A 181 0.64 -26.77 13.57
N ILE A 182 1.63 -26.23 12.88
CA ILE A 182 1.93 -26.63 11.50
C ILE A 182 2.55 -28.04 11.54
N THR A 183 1.84 -29.01 10.98
CA THR A 183 2.27 -30.43 10.94
C THR A 183 2.80 -30.85 9.58
N ASP A 184 2.48 -30.12 8.52
CA ASP A 184 2.99 -30.40 7.17
C ASP A 184 4.40 -29.82 7.00
N GLU A 185 5.37 -30.73 6.80
CA GLU A 185 6.76 -30.34 6.55
C GLU A 185 6.95 -29.44 5.33
N ARG A 186 6.05 -29.52 4.33
CA ARG A 186 6.10 -28.68 3.12
C ARG A 186 5.77 -27.23 3.45
N GLU A 187 4.76 -27.02 4.30
CA GLU A 187 4.40 -25.68 4.81
C GLU A 187 5.51 -25.08 5.65
N ILE A 188 6.09 -25.89 6.55
CA ILE A 188 7.23 -25.50 7.38
C ILE A 188 8.39 -25.02 6.48
N LYS A 189 8.74 -25.79 5.45
CA LYS A 189 9.81 -25.44 4.51
C LYS A 189 9.54 -24.14 3.76
N ILE A 190 8.30 -23.89 3.35
CA ILE A 190 7.90 -22.65 2.66
C ILE A 190 7.96 -21.46 3.61
N LEU A 191 7.49 -21.63 4.85
CA LEU A 191 7.54 -20.58 5.87
C LEU A 191 9.00 -20.18 6.15
N PHE A 192 9.87 -21.16 6.39
CA PHE A 192 11.30 -20.90 6.57
C PHE A 192 11.92 -20.23 5.36
N GLU A 193 11.65 -20.72 4.15
CA GLU A 193 12.16 -20.11 2.92
C GLU A 193 11.74 -18.63 2.80
N LEU A 194 10.50 -18.30 3.16
CA LEU A 194 10.00 -16.93 3.14
C LEU A 194 10.71 -16.06 4.19
N LEU A 195 10.83 -16.56 5.43
CA LEU A 195 11.42 -15.80 6.53
C LEU A 195 12.93 -15.60 6.36
N GLU A 196 13.67 -16.64 5.97
CA GLU A 196 15.13 -16.57 5.74
C GLU A 196 15.48 -15.58 4.63
N LYS A 197 14.84 -15.73 3.45
CA LYS A 197 15.10 -14.85 2.30
C LYS A 197 14.68 -13.39 2.52
N ARG A 198 13.88 -13.10 3.52
CA ARG A 198 13.54 -11.72 3.89
C ARG A 198 14.52 -11.11 4.89
N ASN A 199 15.31 -11.93 5.56
CA ASN A 199 16.35 -11.48 6.48
C ASN A 199 17.70 -11.25 5.80
N GLU A 200 17.87 -11.68 4.54
CA GLU A 200 19.04 -11.39 3.69
C GLU A 200 18.98 -9.98 3.07
#